data_4c04ceaafe87e435d9810ba38e6b9a48
#
_entry.id   4c04ceaafe87e435d9810ba38e6b9a48
#
_cell.length_a   1.000
_cell.length_b   1.000
_cell.length_c   1.000
_cell.angle_alpha   90.00
_cell.angle_beta   90.00
_cell.angle_gamma   90.00
#
_symmetry.space_group_name_H-M   'P 1'
#
loop_
_entity.id
_entity.type
_entity.pdbx_description
1 polymer ?
#
loop_
_entity_poly.entity_id
_entity_poly.type
_entity_poly.pdbx_seq_one_letter_code
_entity_poly.pdbx_strand_id
1 'polypeptide(L)'
;MLRKLCLLLSLSSFAFTAFTQDSRHFTFHYAFTVKNLSAGKRVRIWIPAAQSDAYQEVRIVSATGDLALKKTRDSKYRNEIYYAEATTAQAELHFEVDYDVVRHERVVLGAAPHVVAASLSSKERDEDLQPDTLVPITGLPADLAAKVTQGKTQPLEKARAIYDYVFTTMRYDKTGEGWGRGDVLYACDAKKGNCTDFHSLFIAMARSQGIPARFQIGFPLPPDKHSAEIAGYHCWADFHIDGKGWIPVDISEAWKHPEKRDYFFGSHDVNRVQFSMGRDLRLNPAPDGKPRNYFVYPYVEVDGQEYPNVSLAFSFADAGIATASR
;
A
#
# COMPACT_ATOMS: atom_id res chain seq x y z
N MET A 1 -35.82 58.57 38.48
CA MET A 1 -36.28 57.24 38.02
C MET A 1 -35.25 56.71 36.97
N LEU A 2 -34.32 55.87 37.40
CA LEU A 2 -33.25 55.31 36.59
C LEU A 2 -33.68 53.89 36.16
N ARG A 3 -33.95 53.67 34.85
CA ARG A 3 -34.23 52.35 34.28
C ARG A 3 -32.88 51.65 33.99
N LYS A 4 -32.60 50.59 34.77
CA LYS A 4 -31.48 49.67 34.48
C LYS A 4 -31.87 48.75 33.33
N LEU A 5 -31.11 48.85 32.21
CA LEU A 5 -31.21 47.95 31.04
C LEU A 5 -30.29 46.75 31.32
N CYS A 6 -30.85 45.59 31.58
CA CYS A 6 -30.08 44.34 31.65
C CYS A 6 -29.88 43.79 30.24
N LEU A 7 -28.63 43.81 29.76
CA LEU A 7 -28.22 43.14 28.50
C LEU A 7 -27.98 41.64 28.82
N LEU A 8 -28.88 40.78 28.35
CA LEU A 8 -28.66 39.32 28.37
C LEU A 8 -27.73 38.96 27.20
N LEU A 9 -26.46 38.65 27.50
CA LEU A 9 -25.54 38.01 26.56
C LEU A 9 -25.90 36.52 26.45
N SER A 10 -26.52 36.11 25.37
CA SER A 10 -26.68 34.71 25.04
C SER A 10 -25.36 34.14 24.49
N LEU A 11 -24.65 33.36 25.32
CA LEU A 11 -23.52 32.52 24.86
C LEU A 11 -24.07 31.38 24.01
N SER A 12 -23.98 31.49 22.68
CA SER A 12 -24.21 30.38 21.78
C SER A 12 -22.98 29.46 21.83
N SER A 13 -23.07 28.36 22.57
CA SER A 13 -22.07 27.30 22.56
C SER A 13 -22.13 26.59 21.20
N PHE A 14 -21.22 26.92 20.31
CA PHE A 14 -20.95 26.10 19.13
C PHE A 14 -20.26 24.81 19.60
N ALA A 15 -21.01 23.73 19.64
CA ALA A 15 -20.45 22.40 19.80
C ALA A 15 -19.67 22.08 18.52
N PHE A 16 -18.34 22.19 18.58
CA PHE A 16 -17.47 21.59 17.57
C PHE A 16 -17.59 20.08 17.74
N THR A 17 -18.33 19.41 16.87
CA THR A 17 -18.21 17.98 16.68
C THR A 17 -16.84 17.73 16.05
N ALA A 18 -15.87 17.37 16.88
CA ALA A 18 -14.62 16.81 16.41
C ALA A 18 -15.01 15.48 15.70
N PHE A 19 -14.86 15.43 14.39
CA PHE A 19 -14.88 14.17 13.67
C PHE A 19 -13.66 13.38 14.16
N THR A 20 -13.90 12.42 15.04
CA THR A 20 -12.85 11.47 15.43
C THR A 20 -12.61 10.56 14.23
N GLN A 21 -11.44 10.69 13.62
CA GLN A 21 -10.99 9.77 12.60
C GLN A 21 -10.85 8.39 13.23
N ASP A 22 -11.43 7.36 12.61
CA ASP A 22 -11.31 5.99 13.12
C ASP A 22 -9.85 5.57 13.17
N SER A 23 -9.48 4.81 14.20
CA SER A 23 -8.14 4.25 14.34
C SER A 23 -8.21 2.81 14.85
N ARG A 24 -7.22 2.01 14.44
CA ARG A 24 -7.04 0.63 14.90
C ARG A 24 -5.62 0.47 15.42
N HIS A 25 -5.49 0.01 16.66
CA HIS A 25 -4.22 -0.29 17.30
C HIS A 25 -4.04 -1.80 17.39
N PHE A 26 -2.95 -2.32 16.84
CA PHE A 26 -2.69 -3.75 16.77
C PHE A 26 -1.18 -4.05 16.74
N THR A 27 -0.83 -5.26 17.12
CA THR A 27 0.49 -5.84 16.84
C THR A 27 0.43 -6.59 15.50
N PHE A 28 1.51 -6.50 14.71
CA PHE A 28 1.66 -7.28 13.47
C PHE A 28 2.94 -8.09 13.55
N HIS A 29 2.82 -9.40 13.42
CA HIS A 29 3.93 -10.35 13.39
C HIS A 29 4.27 -10.73 11.96
N TYR A 30 5.52 -10.53 11.57
CA TYR A 30 6.07 -10.84 10.26
C TYR A 30 7.20 -11.84 10.43
N ALA A 31 6.99 -13.11 10.09
CA ALA A 31 8.00 -14.14 10.20
C ALA A 31 8.18 -14.91 8.90
N PHE A 32 9.37 -15.45 8.69
CA PHE A 32 9.65 -16.34 7.59
C PHE A 32 10.85 -17.23 7.89
N THR A 33 10.92 -18.36 7.16
CA THR A 33 12.05 -19.29 7.20
C THR A 33 12.56 -19.53 5.79
N VAL A 34 13.85 -19.32 5.56
CA VAL A 34 14.54 -19.77 4.34
C VAL A 34 14.96 -21.22 4.56
N LYS A 35 14.55 -22.15 3.70
CA LYS A 35 14.70 -23.59 3.89
C LYS A 35 15.61 -24.23 2.84
N ASN A 36 16.13 -25.43 3.15
CA ASN A 36 16.90 -26.26 2.22
C ASN A 36 18.18 -25.57 1.69
N LEU A 37 18.83 -24.78 2.52
CA LEU A 37 20.10 -24.16 2.19
C LEU A 37 21.22 -25.19 2.19
N SER A 38 22.13 -25.08 1.24
CA SER A 38 23.36 -25.87 1.20
C SER A 38 24.50 -25.17 1.95
N ALA A 39 25.28 -25.91 2.72
CA ALA A 39 26.41 -25.38 3.44
C ALA A 39 27.44 -24.70 2.52
N GLY A 40 28.05 -23.62 2.99
CA GLY A 40 29.07 -22.87 2.28
C GLY A 40 28.55 -21.91 1.20
N LYS A 41 27.25 -21.77 1.05
CA LYS A 41 26.64 -20.85 0.10
C LYS A 41 26.50 -19.45 0.69
N ARG A 42 26.70 -18.42 -0.14
CA ARG A 42 26.45 -17.03 0.20
C ARG A 42 24.95 -16.76 0.11
N VAL A 43 24.34 -16.39 1.21
CA VAL A 43 22.91 -16.05 1.29
C VAL A 43 22.78 -14.56 1.53
N ARG A 44 21.91 -13.90 0.75
CA ARG A 44 21.55 -12.48 0.89
C ARG A 44 20.04 -12.37 1.01
N ILE A 45 19.57 -11.58 1.97
CA ILE A 45 18.15 -11.50 2.32
C ILE A 45 17.77 -10.03 2.45
N TRP A 46 16.71 -9.64 1.79
CA TRP A 46 16.06 -8.34 1.93
C TRP A 46 14.65 -8.55 2.46
N ILE A 47 14.32 -7.87 3.54
CA ILE A 47 13.03 -7.99 4.24
C ILE A 47 12.35 -6.63 4.16
N PRO A 48 11.13 -6.51 3.61
CA PRO A 48 10.39 -5.26 3.64
C PRO A 48 10.03 -4.92 5.08
N ALA A 49 10.13 -3.64 5.46
CA ALA A 49 9.77 -3.19 6.78
C ALA A 49 8.66 -2.14 6.72
N ALA A 50 7.63 -2.30 7.58
CA ALA A 50 6.64 -1.27 7.76
C ALA A 50 7.29 -0.01 8.35
N GLN A 51 6.83 1.16 7.92
CA GLN A 51 7.34 2.46 8.37
C GLN A 51 6.17 3.41 8.66
N SER A 52 6.41 4.38 9.55
CA SER A 52 5.41 5.40 9.85
C SER A 52 5.21 6.36 8.68
N ASP A 53 3.96 6.79 8.51
CA ASP A 53 3.56 7.84 7.57
C ASP A 53 2.48 8.74 8.22
N ALA A 54 1.79 9.54 7.44
CA ALA A 54 0.74 10.43 7.95
C ALA A 54 -0.51 9.68 8.46
N TYR A 55 -0.65 8.39 8.17
CA TYR A 55 -1.85 7.59 8.46
C TYR A 55 -1.55 6.27 9.17
N GLN A 56 -0.29 6.00 9.45
CA GLN A 56 0.10 4.90 10.34
C GLN A 56 1.33 5.25 11.16
N GLU A 57 1.25 4.98 12.45
CA GLU A 57 2.37 5.03 13.37
C GLU A 57 2.89 3.60 13.55
N VAL A 58 4.16 3.39 13.28
CA VAL A 58 4.80 2.07 13.37
C VAL A 58 5.96 2.12 14.34
N ARG A 59 5.90 1.31 15.36
CA ARG A 59 6.99 1.06 16.29
C ARG A 59 7.46 -0.39 16.12
N ILE A 60 8.74 -0.59 15.88
CA ILE A 60 9.35 -1.91 15.86
C ILE A 60 9.53 -2.36 17.30
N VAL A 61 8.88 -3.46 17.68
CA VAL A 61 8.98 -4.09 19.01
C VAL A 61 10.22 -4.96 19.07
N SER A 62 10.40 -5.81 18.06
CA SER A 62 11.56 -6.67 17.91
C SER A 62 11.90 -6.86 16.43
N ALA A 63 13.16 -7.10 16.13
CA ALA A 63 13.62 -7.54 14.81
C ALA A 63 14.79 -8.49 15.01
N THR A 64 14.54 -9.77 14.85
CA THR A 64 15.48 -10.85 15.17
C THR A 64 15.64 -11.82 13.98
N GLY A 65 16.73 -12.55 13.98
CA GLY A 65 16.98 -13.59 12.99
C GLY A 65 18.30 -14.31 13.24
N ASP A 66 18.50 -15.42 12.57
CA ASP A 66 19.72 -16.21 12.63
C ASP A 66 20.94 -15.44 12.06
N LEU A 67 20.70 -14.37 11.31
CA LEU A 67 21.73 -13.44 10.82
C LEU A 67 21.46 -12.03 11.32
N ALA A 68 22.53 -11.25 11.51
CA ALA A 68 22.44 -9.85 11.91
C ALA A 68 21.72 -9.00 10.87
N LEU A 69 20.68 -8.30 11.28
CA LEU A 69 19.87 -7.43 10.44
C LEU A 69 20.47 -6.00 10.39
N LYS A 70 20.63 -5.48 9.18
CA LYS A 70 21.04 -4.08 8.92
C LYS A 70 19.88 -3.33 8.29
N LYS A 71 19.53 -2.16 8.83
CA LYS A 71 18.48 -1.30 8.28
C LYS A 71 19.02 -0.50 7.11
N THR A 72 18.34 -0.56 5.97
CA THR A 72 18.66 0.18 4.74
C THR A 72 17.37 0.76 4.13
N ARG A 73 17.49 1.46 3.00
CA ARG A 73 16.33 2.01 2.27
C ARG A 73 16.58 1.98 0.77
N ASP A 74 15.52 1.77 -0.02
CA ASP A 74 15.61 2.00 -1.46
C ASP A 74 15.78 3.49 -1.77
N SER A 75 16.29 3.78 -2.97
CA SER A 75 16.65 5.17 -3.34
C SER A 75 15.47 6.00 -3.84
N LYS A 76 14.42 5.36 -4.39
CA LYS A 76 13.31 6.05 -5.06
C LYS A 76 12.19 6.42 -4.07
N TYR A 77 11.62 5.43 -3.42
CA TYR A 77 10.47 5.61 -2.55
C TYR A 77 10.84 5.63 -1.06
N ARG A 78 12.11 5.39 -0.72
CA ARG A 78 12.62 5.38 0.66
C ARG A 78 12.01 4.28 1.53
N ASN A 79 11.51 3.19 0.90
CA ASN A 79 11.02 2.04 1.63
C ASN A 79 12.09 1.49 2.56
N GLU A 80 11.73 1.23 3.82
CA GLU A 80 12.64 0.62 4.79
C GLU A 80 12.83 -0.86 4.49
N ILE A 81 14.07 -1.32 4.66
CA ILE A 81 14.51 -2.68 4.35
C ILE A 81 15.39 -3.17 5.48
N TYR A 82 15.15 -4.37 5.99
CA TYR A 82 16.17 -5.09 6.72
C TYR A 82 16.96 -5.96 5.75
N TYR A 83 18.27 -5.89 5.86
CA TYR A 83 19.20 -6.65 5.03
C TYR A 83 20.06 -7.56 5.91
N ALA A 84 20.23 -8.81 5.49
CA ALA A 84 21.15 -9.76 6.08
C ALA A 84 21.96 -10.47 5.02
N GLU A 85 23.21 -10.83 5.34
CA GLU A 85 24.09 -11.55 4.46
C GLU A 85 25.05 -12.39 5.26
N ALA A 86 25.25 -13.66 4.86
CA ALA A 86 26.30 -14.52 5.37
C ALA A 86 26.61 -15.66 4.39
N THR A 87 27.78 -16.26 4.57
CA THR A 87 28.02 -17.63 4.10
C THR A 87 27.62 -18.55 5.26
N THR A 88 26.60 -19.38 5.04
CA THR A 88 26.01 -20.22 6.10
C THR A 88 26.34 -21.68 5.96
N ALA A 89 26.41 -22.38 7.11
CA ALA A 89 26.39 -23.84 7.19
C ALA A 89 25.00 -24.38 7.61
N GLN A 90 24.06 -23.50 7.98
CA GLN A 90 22.73 -23.86 8.42
C GLN A 90 21.87 -24.26 7.23
N ALA A 91 21.03 -25.28 7.38
CA ALA A 91 20.07 -25.70 6.37
C ALA A 91 18.82 -24.81 6.34
N GLU A 92 18.54 -24.11 7.42
CA GLU A 92 17.41 -23.18 7.57
C GLU A 92 17.88 -21.91 8.25
N LEU A 93 17.24 -20.77 7.91
CA LEU A 93 17.43 -19.48 8.56
C LEU A 93 16.07 -18.89 8.89
N HIS A 94 15.89 -18.48 10.14
CA HIS A 94 14.64 -17.92 10.68
C HIS A 94 14.78 -16.43 10.92
N PHE A 95 13.70 -15.70 10.63
CA PHE A 95 13.61 -14.24 10.83
C PHE A 95 12.22 -13.86 11.31
N GLU A 96 12.17 -12.91 12.24
CA GLU A 96 10.94 -12.37 12.81
C GLU A 96 11.06 -10.87 13.01
N VAL A 97 9.99 -10.14 12.70
CA VAL A 97 9.84 -8.72 13.02
C VAL A 97 8.46 -8.49 13.60
N ASP A 98 8.40 -7.95 14.82
CA ASP A 98 7.18 -7.58 15.49
C ASP A 98 7.00 -6.06 15.44
N TYR A 99 5.82 -5.66 15.01
CA TYR A 99 5.41 -4.27 14.92
C TYR A 99 4.26 -3.98 15.88
N ASP A 100 4.29 -2.79 16.48
CA ASP A 100 3.17 -2.16 17.16
C ASP A 100 2.69 -1.03 16.26
N VAL A 101 1.43 -1.08 15.81
CA VAL A 101 0.91 -0.24 14.75
C VAL A 101 -0.38 0.44 15.19
N VAL A 102 -0.43 1.77 15.03
CA VAL A 102 -1.68 2.51 15.06
C VAL A 102 -2.00 2.96 13.64
N ARG A 103 -3.06 2.41 13.07
CA ARG A 103 -3.54 2.78 11.75
C ARG A 103 -4.73 3.71 11.86
N HIS A 104 -4.67 4.85 11.16
CA HIS A 104 -5.75 5.83 11.06
C HIS A 104 -6.51 5.67 9.76
N GLU A 105 -7.81 5.85 9.81
CA GLU A 105 -8.61 6.00 8.60
C GLU A 105 -8.09 7.20 7.79
N ARG A 106 -8.03 7.05 6.48
CA ARG A 106 -7.59 8.10 5.59
C ARG A 106 -8.76 8.53 4.72
N VAL A 107 -9.31 9.73 4.97
CA VAL A 107 -10.38 10.33 4.19
C VAL A 107 -9.85 11.63 3.58
N VAL A 108 -9.72 11.67 2.26
CA VAL A 108 -9.21 12.85 1.52
C VAL A 108 -10.32 13.54 0.74
N LEU A 109 -11.24 12.76 0.15
CA LEU A 109 -12.41 13.30 -0.55
C LEU A 109 -13.64 13.21 0.36
N GLY A 110 -14.39 14.30 0.48
CA GLY A 110 -15.57 14.39 1.35
C GLY A 110 -15.31 14.98 2.74
N ALA A 111 -14.08 15.01 3.22
CA ALA A 111 -13.72 15.79 4.40
C ALA A 111 -13.58 17.28 4.03
N ALA A 112 -13.92 18.17 4.94
CA ALA A 112 -13.62 19.59 4.76
C ALA A 112 -12.08 19.74 4.63
N PRO A 113 -11.55 20.40 3.59
CA PRO A 113 -10.12 20.54 3.41
C PRO A 113 -9.56 21.45 4.50
N HIS A 114 -8.93 20.87 5.50
CA HIS A 114 -8.34 21.64 6.60
C HIS A 114 -6.88 22.05 6.33
N VAL A 115 -6.23 21.41 5.36
CA VAL A 115 -4.84 21.72 4.98
C VAL A 115 -4.73 21.64 3.47
N VAL A 116 -4.27 22.73 2.84
CA VAL A 116 -3.85 22.69 1.44
C VAL A 116 -2.61 21.80 1.38
N ALA A 117 -2.73 20.64 0.74
CA ALA A 117 -1.61 19.74 0.59
C ALA A 117 -0.50 20.38 -0.24
N ALA A 118 0.76 20.17 0.17
CA ALA A 118 1.90 20.62 -0.60
C ALA A 118 1.87 20.05 -2.02
N SER A 119 2.22 20.87 -3.01
CA SER A 119 2.42 20.40 -4.37
C SER A 119 3.62 19.45 -4.44
N LEU A 120 3.57 18.46 -5.33
CA LEU A 120 4.74 17.64 -5.61
C LEU A 120 5.88 18.48 -6.17
N SER A 121 7.11 18.16 -5.78
CA SER A 121 8.27 18.66 -6.50
C SER A 121 8.24 18.16 -7.95
N SER A 122 8.92 18.87 -8.86
CA SER A 122 9.02 18.43 -10.26
C SER A 122 9.57 17.01 -10.37
N LYS A 123 10.55 16.67 -9.54
CA LYS A 123 11.15 15.33 -9.51
C LYS A 123 10.13 14.24 -9.09
N GLU A 124 9.39 14.44 -8.02
CA GLU A 124 8.37 13.49 -7.57
C GLU A 124 7.26 13.33 -8.61
N ARG A 125 6.81 14.45 -9.19
CA ARG A 125 5.82 14.42 -10.27
C ARG A 125 6.32 13.62 -11.47
N ASP A 126 7.54 13.87 -11.91
CA ASP A 126 8.14 13.16 -13.04
C ASP A 126 8.30 11.66 -12.75
N GLU A 127 8.74 11.30 -11.55
CA GLU A 127 8.88 9.89 -11.12
C GLU A 127 7.54 9.15 -11.10
N ASP A 128 6.48 9.77 -10.61
CA ASP A 128 5.15 9.17 -10.49
C ASP A 128 4.30 9.27 -11.78
N LEU A 129 4.85 9.84 -12.84
CA LEU A 129 4.31 9.83 -14.21
C LEU A 129 5.03 8.84 -15.12
N GLN A 130 6.19 8.26 -14.72
CA GLN A 130 6.93 7.32 -15.56
C GLN A 130 6.24 5.95 -15.66
N PRO A 131 6.43 5.21 -16.75
CA PRO A 131 6.02 3.82 -16.81
C PRO A 131 6.84 2.96 -15.84
N ASP A 132 6.28 1.84 -15.42
CA ASP A 132 7.03 0.73 -14.84
C ASP A 132 7.05 -0.44 -15.83
N THR A 133 7.95 -1.41 -15.66
CA THR A 133 8.17 -2.53 -16.60
C THR A 133 6.87 -3.24 -17.02
N LEU A 134 5.94 -3.43 -16.08
CA LEU A 134 4.64 -4.06 -16.33
C LEU A 134 3.48 -3.04 -16.36
N VAL A 135 3.78 -1.73 -16.30
CA VAL A 135 2.77 -0.65 -16.29
C VAL A 135 3.09 0.36 -17.38
N PRO A 136 2.92 -0.02 -18.67
CA PRO A 136 3.07 0.91 -19.78
C PRO A 136 2.00 2.01 -19.72
N ILE A 137 2.39 3.23 -20.11
CA ILE A 137 1.53 4.42 -20.14
C ILE A 137 1.17 4.87 -21.56
N THR A 138 1.51 4.05 -22.54
CA THR A 138 1.25 4.24 -23.98
C THR A 138 0.52 3.03 -24.55
N GLY A 139 0.04 3.14 -25.79
CA GLY A 139 -0.72 2.08 -26.45
C GLY A 139 -2.06 1.81 -25.78
N LEU A 140 -2.47 0.54 -25.67
CA LEU A 140 -3.82 0.15 -25.24
C LEU A 140 -4.31 0.81 -23.95
N PRO A 141 -3.54 0.87 -22.83
CA PRO A 141 -4.02 1.55 -21.62
C PRO A 141 -4.23 3.06 -21.81
N ALA A 142 -3.41 3.72 -22.63
CA ALA A 142 -3.57 5.12 -22.95
C ALA A 142 -4.80 5.37 -23.84
N ASP A 143 -5.05 4.52 -24.82
CA ASP A 143 -6.22 4.61 -25.71
C ASP A 143 -7.53 4.41 -24.92
N LEU A 144 -7.53 3.44 -24.00
CA LEU A 144 -8.65 3.22 -23.09
C LEU A 144 -8.87 4.44 -22.17
N ALA A 145 -7.78 4.98 -21.61
CA ALA A 145 -7.85 6.16 -20.74
C ALA A 145 -8.42 7.36 -21.51
N ALA A 146 -7.92 7.64 -22.70
CA ALA A 146 -8.41 8.73 -23.54
C ALA A 146 -9.91 8.58 -23.85
N LYS A 147 -10.36 7.36 -24.16
CA LYS A 147 -11.77 7.07 -24.43
C LYS A 147 -12.66 7.33 -23.20
N VAL A 148 -12.29 6.83 -22.01
CA VAL A 148 -13.13 6.94 -20.81
C VAL A 148 -13.09 8.33 -20.19
N THR A 149 -12.06 9.12 -20.49
CA THR A 149 -11.92 10.50 -20.01
C THR A 149 -12.36 11.55 -21.05
N GLN A 150 -12.90 11.12 -22.19
CA GLN A 150 -13.36 12.02 -23.24
C GLN A 150 -14.33 13.07 -22.70
N GLY A 151 -14.09 14.34 -23.03
CA GLY A 151 -14.90 15.48 -22.57
C GLY A 151 -14.64 15.93 -21.13
N LYS A 152 -13.78 15.23 -20.37
CA LYS A 152 -13.40 15.63 -19.00
C LYS A 152 -12.12 16.47 -19.02
N THR A 153 -12.18 17.62 -18.39
CA THR A 153 -11.04 18.55 -18.32
C THR A 153 -10.34 18.52 -16.96
N GLN A 154 -11.10 18.26 -15.89
CA GLN A 154 -10.56 18.27 -14.54
C GLN A 154 -9.88 16.94 -14.19
N PRO A 155 -8.66 16.96 -13.64
CA PRO A 155 -7.92 15.73 -13.31
C PRO A 155 -8.69 14.79 -12.37
N LEU A 156 -9.43 15.33 -11.40
CA LEU A 156 -10.25 14.51 -10.49
C LEU A 156 -11.39 13.78 -11.20
N GLU A 157 -12.04 14.43 -12.17
CA GLU A 157 -13.09 13.80 -12.99
C GLU A 157 -12.52 12.71 -13.89
N LYS A 158 -11.32 12.93 -14.44
CA LYS A 158 -10.61 11.90 -15.22
C LYS A 158 -10.26 10.70 -14.33
N ALA A 159 -9.69 10.93 -13.15
CA ALA A 159 -9.37 9.86 -12.19
C ALA A 159 -10.63 9.06 -11.79
N ARG A 160 -11.75 9.75 -11.54
CA ARG A 160 -13.02 9.08 -11.24
C ARG A 160 -13.52 8.24 -12.42
N ALA A 161 -13.45 8.73 -13.62
CA ALA A 161 -13.86 7.97 -14.80
C ALA A 161 -12.98 6.71 -15.02
N ILE A 162 -11.68 6.82 -14.77
CA ILE A 162 -10.76 5.68 -14.83
C ILE A 162 -11.09 4.67 -13.71
N TYR A 163 -11.31 5.13 -12.49
CA TYR A 163 -11.72 4.30 -11.36
C TYR A 163 -13.00 3.52 -11.69
N ASP A 164 -14.02 4.21 -12.19
CA ASP A 164 -15.31 3.63 -12.56
C ASP A 164 -15.18 2.61 -13.69
N TYR A 165 -14.32 2.89 -14.68
CA TYR A 165 -14.02 1.95 -15.76
C TYR A 165 -13.37 0.66 -15.23
N VAL A 166 -12.33 0.78 -14.40
CA VAL A 166 -11.65 -0.39 -13.82
C VAL A 166 -12.62 -1.19 -12.95
N PHE A 167 -13.40 -0.52 -12.09
CA PHE A 167 -14.41 -1.15 -11.24
C PHE A 167 -15.45 -1.94 -12.04
N THR A 168 -15.96 -1.40 -13.16
CA THR A 168 -17.01 -2.03 -13.96
C THR A 168 -16.50 -3.09 -14.92
N THR A 169 -15.24 -2.98 -15.35
CA THR A 169 -14.68 -3.84 -16.40
C THR A 169 -13.93 -5.04 -15.82
N MET A 170 -13.19 -4.84 -14.74
CA MET A 170 -12.39 -5.90 -14.10
C MET A 170 -13.24 -6.80 -13.20
N ARG A 171 -12.83 -8.05 -13.10
CA ARG A 171 -13.39 -9.04 -12.15
C ARG A 171 -12.28 -9.53 -11.21
N TYR A 172 -12.60 -9.64 -9.92
CA TYR A 172 -11.68 -10.23 -8.95
C TYR A 172 -11.70 -11.76 -9.08
N ASP A 173 -10.82 -12.27 -9.92
CA ASP A 173 -10.74 -13.68 -10.28
C ASP A 173 -9.27 -14.10 -10.40
N LYS A 174 -8.90 -15.11 -9.63
CA LYS A 174 -7.54 -15.68 -9.54
C LYS A 174 -7.41 -17.02 -10.26
N THR A 175 -8.31 -17.32 -11.18
CA THR A 175 -8.25 -18.56 -11.96
C THR A 175 -7.39 -18.41 -13.21
N GLY A 176 -6.73 -19.51 -13.62
CA GLY A 176 -5.82 -19.51 -14.75
C GLY A 176 -4.46 -18.87 -14.47
N GLU A 177 -3.75 -18.49 -15.50
CA GLU A 177 -2.39 -17.92 -15.43
C GLU A 177 -2.36 -16.43 -15.74
N GLY A 178 -1.27 -15.75 -15.36
CA GLY A 178 -0.97 -14.36 -15.71
C GLY A 178 -1.46 -13.30 -14.70
N TRP A 179 -2.43 -13.61 -13.84
CA TRP A 179 -2.92 -12.69 -12.83
C TRP A 179 -1.92 -12.47 -11.68
N GLY A 180 -2.09 -11.38 -10.95
CA GLY A 180 -1.32 -11.08 -9.72
C GLY A 180 0.03 -10.44 -9.95
N ARG A 181 0.46 -10.28 -11.19
CA ARG A 181 1.70 -9.61 -11.55
C ARG A 181 1.52 -8.10 -11.73
N GLY A 182 0.28 -7.64 -11.87
CA GLY A 182 -0.03 -6.27 -12.26
C GLY A 182 0.53 -5.94 -13.65
N ASP A 183 0.46 -6.90 -14.55
CA ASP A 183 0.73 -6.71 -15.96
C ASP A 183 -0.48 -6.03 -16.61
N VAL A 184 -0.33 -4.79 -16.99
CA VAL A 184 -1.41 -3.96 -17.51
C VAL A 184 -1.96 -4.49 -18.83
N LEU A 185 -1.12 -5.07 -19.68
CA LEU A 185 -1.59 -5.64 -20.96
C LEU A 185 -2.45 -6.87 -20.70
N TYR A 186 -2.06 -7.72 -19.75
CA TYR A 186 -2.90 -8.82 -19.28
C TYR A 186 -4.24 -8.33 -18.72
N ALA A 187 -4.20 -7.30 -17.85
CA ALA A 187 -5.42 -6.75 -17.25
C ALA A 187 -6.38 -6.14 -18.31
N CYS A 188 -5.85 -5.48 -19.33
CA CYS A 188 -6.63 -4.95 -20.45
C CYS A 188 -7.31 -6.04 -21.27
N ASP A 189 -6.64 -7.16 -21.50
CA ASP A 189 -7.12 -8.28 -22.32
C ASP A 189 -8.06 -9.19 -21.52
N ALA A 190 -7.56 -9.77 -20.41
CA ALA A 190 -8.29 -10.76 -19.61
C ALA A 190 -9.42 -10.13 -18.78
N LYS A 191 -9.36 -8.84 -18.46
CA LYS A 191 -10.32 -8.09 -17.63
C LYS A 191 -10.60 -8.77 -16.29
N LYS A 192 -9.59 -9.39 -15.73
CA LYS A 192 -9.65 -10.10 -14.44
C LYS A 192 -8.29 -10.12 -13.77
N GLY A 193 -8.28 -10.43 -12.48
CA GLY A 193 -7.08 -10.57 -11.69
C GLY A 193 -7.32 -10.29 -10.21
N ASN A 194 -6.25 -10.02 -9.47
CA ASN A 194 -6.32 -9.63 -8.06
C ASN A 194 -6.13 -8.10 -7.91
N CYS A 195 -5.95 -7.65 -6.66
CA CYS A 195 -5.72 -6.24 -6.35
C CYS A 195 -4.57 -5.62 -7.16
N THR A 196 -3.49 -6.38 -7.44
CA THR A 196 -2.33 -5.87 -8.18
C THR A 196 -2.71 -5.51 -9.62
N ASP A 197 -3.52 -6.33 -10.28
CA ASP A 197 -3.94 -6.12 -11.66
C ASP A 197 -4.92 -4.93 -11.78
N PHE A 198 -5.87 -4.81 -10.82
CA PHE A 198 -6.79 -3.68 -10.73
C PHE A 198 -6.05 -2.35 -10.60
N HIS A 199 -5.14 -2.26 -9.64
CA HIS A 199 -4.47 -1.00 -9.33
C HIS A 199 -3.39 -0.65 -10.35
N SER A 200 -2.73 -1.64 -10.97
CA SER A 200 -1.79 -1.38 -12.06
C SER A 200 -2.49 -0.81 -13.29
N LEU A 201 -3.66 -1.33 -13.65
CA LEU A 201 -4.46 -0.77 -14.75
C LEU A 201 -4.88 0.67 -14.45
N PHE A 202 -5.36 0.95 -13.24
CA PHE A 202 -5.69 2.31 -12.81
C PHE A 202 -4.49 3.25 -12.93
N ILE A 203 -3.32 2.83 -12.40
CA ILE A 203 -2.08 3.63 -12.41
C ILE A 203 -1.63 3.93 -13.84
N ALA A 204 -1.63 2.93 -14.74
CA ALA A 204 -1.26 3.12 -16.13
C ALA A 204 -2.15 4.15 -16.83
N MET A 205 -3.47 4.01 -16.66
CA MET A 205 -4.46 4.91 -17.24
C MET A 205 -4.37 6.32 -16.65
N ALA A 206 -4.19 6.47 -15.34
CA ALA A 206 -4.03 7.77 -14.68
C ALA A 206 -2.76 8.49 -15.17
N ARG A 207 -1.62 7.81 -15.14
CA ARG A 207 -0.34 8.36 -15.62
C ARG A 207 -0.39 8.78 -17.09
N SER A 208 -1.05 8.01 -17.96
CA SER A 208 -1.24 8.35 -19.36
C SER A 208 -2.07 9.61 -19.58
N GLN A 209 -2.87 10.02 -18.60
CA GLN A 209 -3.65 11.26 -18.59
C GLN A 209 -2.94 12.42 -17.85
N GLY A 210 -1.66 12.25 -17.52
CA GLY A 210 -0.86 13.26 -16.80
C GLY A 210 -1.19 13.36 -15.30
N ILE A 211 -1.85 12.35 -14.72
CA ILE A 211 -2.17 12.29 -13.30
C ILE A 211 -1.10 11.43 -12.61
N PRO A 212 -0.23 11.99 -11.74
CA PRO A 212 0.74 11.21 -10.99
C PRO A 212 0.02 10.15 -10.16
N ALA A 213 0.51 8.92 -10.21
CA ALA A 213 -0.09 7.82 -9.47
C ALA A 213 0.98 6.82 -9.04
N ARG A 214 0.77 6.18 -7.87
CA ARG A 214 1.74 5.28 -7.28
C ARG A 214 1.08 4.05 -6.65
N PHE A 215 1.83 2.98 -6.63
CA PHE A 215 1.41 1.69 -6.09
C PHE A 215 1.80 1.60 -4.62
N GLN A 216 0.94 1.04 -3.79
CA GLN A 216 1.20 0.75 -2.38
C GLN A 216 0.80 -0.68 -2.06
N ILE A 217 1.55 -1.33 -1.16
CA ILE A 217 1.34 -2.73 -0.81
C ILE A 217 1.66 -2.98 0.67
N GLY A 218 0.92 -3.90 1.25
CA GLY A 218 1.08 -4.34 2.63
C GLY A 218 0.16 -5.53 2.91
N PHE A 219 -0.49 -5.54 4.06
CA PHE A 219 -1.35 -6.65 4.47
C PHE A 219 -2.74 -6.15 4.88
N PRO A 220 -3.80 -6.88 4.52
CA PRO A 220 -5.14 -6.61 4.99
C PRO A 220 -5.31 -7.20 6.38
N LEU A 221 -6.14 -6.56 7.21
CA LEU A 221 -6.60 -7.12 8.46
C LEU A 221 -8.10 -7.39 8.36
N PRO A 222 -8.59 -8.60 8.68
CA PRO A 222 -10.03 -8.86 8.73
C PRO A 222 -10.73 -7.88 9.67
N PRO A 223 -11.77 -7.17 9.21
CA PRO A 223 -12.45 -6.15 10.03
C PRO A 223 -13.26 -6.74 11.18
N ASP A 224 -13.68 -8.00 11.05
CA ASP A 224 -14.52 -8.75 11.98
C ASP A 224 -13.72 -9.59 13.00
N LYS A 225 -12.37 -9.51 12.95
CA LYS A 225 -11.50 -10.29 13.83
C LYS A 225 -10.57 -9.39 14.62
N HIS A 226 -10.33 -9.76 15.86
CA HIS A 226 -9.35 -9.11 16.74
C HIS A 226 -7.96 -9.75 16.67
N SER A 227 -7.85 -10.94 16.12
CA SER A 227 -6.58 -11.61 15.81
C SER A 227 -6.79 -12.66 14.73
N ALA A 228 -5.81 -12.81 13.84
CA ALA A 228 -5.84 -13.86 12.81
C ALA A 228 -4.44 -14.05 12.19
N GLU A 229 -4.25 -15.22 11.60
CA GLU A 229 -3.23 -15.41 10.58
C GLU A 229 -3.63 -14.69 9.29
N ILE A 230 -2.66 -14.11 8.61
CA ILE A 230 -2.83 -13.37 7.37
C ILE A 230 -2.29 -14.19 6.21
N ALA A 231 -3.16 -14.62 5.32
CA ALA A 231 -2.82 -15.54 4.23
C ALA A 231 -1.98 -14.88 3.12
N GLY A 232 -1.97 -13.56 3.02
CA GLY A 232 -1.21 -12.87 1.96
C GLY A 232 -1.42 -11.37 1.93
N TYR A 233 -0.77 -10.74 0.96
CA TYR A 233 -0.74 -9.30 0.81
C TYR A 233 -2.06 -8.71 0.28
N HIS A 234 -2.19 -7.40 0.48
CA HIS A 234 -3.13 -6.53 -0.21
C HIS A 234 -2.41 -5.30 -0.75
N CYS A 235 -2.87 -4.78 -1.87
CA CYS A 235 -2.31 -3.57 -2.45
C CYS A 235 -3.43 -2.59 -2.86
N TRP A 236 -3.05 -1.33 -3.01
CA TRP A 236 -3.92 -0.23 -3.41
C TRP A 236 -3.12 0.79 -4.19
N ALA A 237 -3.75 1.89 -4.59
CA ALA A 237 -3.08 2.97 -5.30
C ALA A 237 -3.39 4.33 -4.68
N ASP A 238 -2.51 5.27 -4.91
CA ASP A 238 -2.75 6.70 -4.73
C ASP A 238 -2.63 7.41 -6.07
N PHE A 239 -3.39 8.49 -6.27
CA PHE A 239 -3.16 9.46 -7.33
C PHE A 239 -3.08 10.87 -6.74
N HIS A 240 -2.38 11.78 -7.41
CA HIS A 240 -2.14 13.11 -6.89
C HIS A 240 -2.93 14.17 -7.65
N ILE A 241 -3.58 15.06 -6.89
CA ILE A 241 -4.23 16.27 -7.42
C ILE A 241 -3.65 17.49 -6.70
N ASP A 242 -3.21 18.49 -7.46
CA ASP A 242 -2.68 19.72 -6.91
C ASP A 242 -3.73 20.39 -6.00
N GLY A 243 -3.28 20.82 -4.83
CA GLY A 243 -4.14 21.40 -3.78
C GLY A 243 -4.93 20.38 -2.94
N LYS A 244 -4.99 19.11 -3.35
CA LYS A 244 -5.61 18.03 -2.57
C LYS A 244 -4.59 17.00 -2.06
N GLY A 245 -3.41 16.92 -2.69
CA GLY A 245 -2.38 15.97 -2.36
C GLY A 245 -2.67 14.55 -2.90
N TRP A 246 -2.13 13.54 -2.23
CA TRP A 246 -2.31 12.14 -2.57
C TRP A 246 -3.67 11.63 -2.13
N ILE A 247 -4.46 11.15 -3.08
CA ILE A 247 -5.82 10.64 -2.91
C ILE A 247 -5.79 9.12 -3.06
N PRO A 248 -6.23 8.36 -2.04
CA PRO A 248 -6.20 6.91 -2.08
C PRO A 248 -7.36 6.35 -2.91
N VAL A 249 -7.12 5.19 -3.53
CA VAL A 249 -8.16 4.36 -4.15
C VAL A 249 -7.92 2.88 -3.87
N ASP A 250 -9.00 2.15 -3.58
CA ASP A 250 -8.97 0.70 -3.44
C ASP A 250 -10.10 0.06 -4.27
N ILE A 251 -9.82 -0.10 -5.56
CA ILE A 251 -10.83 -0.55 -6.53
C ILE A 251 -11.20 -2.01 -6.30
N SER A 252 -10.24 -2.81 -5.85
CA SER A 252 -10.49 -4.23 -5.59
C SER A 252 -11.34 -4.47 -4.34
N GLU A 253 -11.21 -3.64 -3.30
CA GLU A 253 -12.11 -3.69 -2.15
C GLU A 253 -13.49 -3.11 -2.52
N ALA A 254 -13.54 -2.04 -3.30
CA ALA A 254 -14.78 -1.53 -3.84
C ALA A 254 -15.53 -2.61 -4.66
N TRP A 255 -14.81 -3.41 -5.45
CA TRP A 255 -15.40 -4.50 -6.23
C TRP A 255 -15.98 -5.62 -5.35
N LYS A 256 -15.32 -5.96 -4.26
CA LYS A 256 -15.81 -6.94 -3.26
C LYS A 256 -16.97 -6.40 -2.43
N HIS A 257 -17.00 -5.08 -2.21
CA HIS A 257 -17.95 -4.34 -1.39
C HIS A 257 -18.57 -3.18 -2.20
N PRO A 258 -19.47 -3.46 -3.17
CA PRO A 258 -20.00 -2.44 -4.07
C PRO A 258 -20.72 -1.28 -3.35
N GLU A 259 -21.27 -1.52 -2.19
CA GLU A 259 -21.88 -0.51 -1.33
C GLU A 259 -20.86 0.53 -0.80
N LYS A 260 -19.58 0.19 -0.79
CA LYS A 260 -18.46 1.07 -0.41
C LYS A 260 -17.71 1.66 -1.61
N ARG A 261 -18.27 1.55 -2.82
CA ARG A 261 -17.59 2.02 -4.04
C ARG A 261 -17.16 3.48 -3.95
N ASP A 262 -18.02 4.36 -3.48
CA ASP A 262 -17.72 5.78 -3.38
C ASP A 262 -16.75 6.09 -2.23
N TYR A 263 -16.79 5.32 -1.15
CA TYR A 263 -15.84 5.41 -0.05
C TYR A 263 -14.42 5.11 -0.50
N PHE A 264 -14.20 4.01 -1.23
CA PHE A 264 -12.87 3.62 -1.71
C PHE A 264 -12.33 4.47 -2.86
N PHE A 265 -13.05 5.48 -3.30
CA PHE A 265 -12.54 6.57 -4.13
C PHE A 265 -12.28 7.79 -3.26
N GLY A 266 -11.13 7.87 -2.65
CA GLY A 266 -10.70 8.98 -1.80
C GLY A 266 -10.54 8.63 -0.34
N SER A 267 -10.79 7.37 0.05
CA SER A 267 -10.65 6.92 1.45
C SER A 267 -10.06 5.52 1.54
N HIS A 268 -9.37 5.27 2.66
CA HIS A 268 -8.97 3.93 3.11
C HIS A 268 -9.35 3.74 4.56
N ASP A 269 -9.87 2.56 4.87
CA ASP A 269 -10.17 2.15 6.24
C ASP A 269 -8.91 1.81 7.05
N VAL A 270 -9.12 1.53 8.34
CA VAL A 270 -8.06 1.18 9.29
C VAL A 270 -7.57 -0.27 9.20
N ASN A 271 -8.19 -1.09 8.34
CA ASN A 271 -7.99 -2.54 8.31
C ASN A 271 -6.83 -2.95 7.39
N ARG A 272 -5.69 -2.30 7.54
CA ARG A 272 -4.48 -2.56 6.76
C ARG A 272 -3.21 -2.08 7.43
N VAL A 273 -2.10 -2.65 7.08
CA VAL A 273 -0.76 -2.12 7.37
C VAL A 273 0.02 -2.00 6.08
N GLN A 274 0.64 -0.84 5.83
CA GLN A 274 1.46 -0.58 4.65
C GLN A 274 2.91 -0.96 4.93
N PHE A 275 3.53 -1.64 3.96
CA PHE A 275 4.94 -2.04 4.01
C PHE A 275 5.80 -1.28 3.00
N SER A 276 5.42 -1.29 1.74
CA SER A 276 6.21 -0.59 0.73
C SER A 276 5.37 0.13 -0.31
N MET A 277 6.05 0.99 -1.07
CA MET A 277 5.49 1.83 -2.12
C MET A 277 6.31 1.65 -3.39
N GLY A 278 5.63 1.73 -4.53
CA GLY A 278 6.25 1.76 -5.84
C GLY A 278 6.45 0.39 -6.48
N ARG A 279 6.93 0.45 -7.72
CA ARG A 279 7.24 -0.71 -8.55
C ARG A 279 8.64 -0.57 -9.14
N ASP A 280 9.16 -1.66 -9.70
CA ASP A 280 10.54 -1.74 -10.23
C ASP A 280 11.58 -1.28 -9.20
N LEU A 281 11.42 -1.74 -7.96
CA LEU A 281 12.20 -1.32 -6.81
C LEU A 281 13.63 -1.86 -6.88
N ARG A 282 14.61 -0.97 -6.73
CA ARG A 282 16.02 -1.30 -6.56
C ARG A 282 16.33 -1.33 -5.07
N LEU A 283 16.40 -2.55 -4.52
CA LEU A 283 16.71 -2.75 -3.11
C LEU A 283 18.14 -2.30 -2.79
N ASN A 284 18.42 -2.06 -1.53
CA ASN A 284 19.73 -1.64 -1.06
C ASN A 284 20.21 -2.53 0.10
N PRO A 285 21.39 -3.18 0.01
CA PRO A 285 22.30 -3.24 -1.14
C PRO A 285 21.62 -3.79 -2.41
N ALA A 286 22.15 -3.44 -3.58
CA ALA A 286 21.56 -3.91 -4.84
C ALA A 286 21.63 -5.44 -4.93
N PRO A 287 20.51 -6.13 -5.23
CA PRO A 287 20.53 -7.53 -5.61
C PRO A 287 21.28 -7.76 -6.93
N ASP A 288 21.71 -8.99 -7.18
CA ASP A 288 22.23 -9.40 -8.49
C ASP A 288 21.10 -9.61 -9.50
N GLY A 289 19.88 -9.88 -9.01
CA GLY A 289 18.68 -10.02 -9.81
C GLY A 289 18.09 -8.70 -10.33
N LYS A 290 16.96 -8.82 -11.05
CA LYS A 290 16.21 -7.67 -11.59
C LYS A 290 15.56 -6.84 -10.49
N PRO A 291 15.24 -5.54 -10.74
CA PRO A 291 14.41 -4.74 -9.86
C PRO A 291 13.12 -5.48 -9.48
N ARG A 292 12.69 -5.33 -8.24
CA ARG A 292 11.50 -6.03 -7.74
C ARG A 292 10.23 -5.34 -8.24
N ASN A 293 9.36 -6.13 -8.86
CA ASN A 293 8.07 -5.65 -9.35
C ASN A 293 7.25 -4.95 -8.25
N TYR A 294 7.23 -5.54 -7.05
CA TYR A 294 6.77 -4.97 -5.78
C TYR A 294 7.49 -5.67 -4.62
N PHE A 295 7.41 -5.12 -3.42
CA PHE A 295 8.20 -5.63 -2.30
C PHE A 295 7.38 -5.69 -1.01
N VAL A 296 6.83 -6.87 -0.70
CA VAL A 296 6.03 -7.15 0.50
C VAL A 296 6.44 -8.47 1.16
N TYR A 297 7.08 -9.36 0.40
CA TYR A 297 7.67 -10.60 0.89
C TYR A 297 9.19 -10.50 0.91
N PRO A 298 9.87 -11.31 1.74
CA PRO A 298 11.32 -11.34 1.74
C PRO A 298 11.83 -11.77 0.35
N TYR A 299 12.88 -11.11 -0.09
CA TYR A 299 13.63 -11.49 -1.29
C TYR A 299 14.93 -12.14 -0.87
N VAL A 300 15.22 -13.30 -1.39
CA VAL A 300 16.40 -14.10 -1.04
C VAL A 300 17.20 -14.43 -2.29
N GLU A 301 18.51 -14.26 -2.21
CA GLU A 301 19.47 -14.75 -3.18
C GLU A 301 20.43 -15.75 -2.53
N VAL A 302 20.72 -16.83 -3.25
CA VAL A 302 21.79 -17.78 -2.92
C VAL A 302 22.78 -17.78 -4.07
N ASP A 303 24.04 -17.45 -3.80
CA ASP A 303 25.08 -17.26 -4.81
C ASP A 303 24.64 -16.33 -5.97
N GLY A 304 23.90 -15.26 -5.67
CA GLY A 304 23.42 -14.28 -6.66
C GLY A 304 22.21 -14.70 -7.48
N GLN A 305 21.60 -15.86 -7.19
CA GLN A 305 20.39 -16.32 -7.87
C GLN A 305 19.18 -16.24 -6.92
N GLU A 306 18.01 -15.83 -7.45
CA GLU A 306 16.76 -15.79 -6.70
C GLU A 306 16.45 -17.17 -6.11
N TYR A 307 16.14 -17.21 -4.81
CA TYR A 307 15.91 -18.44 -4.06
C TYR A 307 14.49 -18.49 -3.52
N PRO A 308 13.61 -19.39 -4.04
CA PRO A 308 12.19 -19.37 -3.74
C PRO A 308 11.78 -20.18 -2.50
N ASN A 309 12.70 -20.98 -1.91
CA ASN A 309 12.37 -21.88 -0.80
C ASN A 309 12.19 -21.09 0.52
N VAL A 310 11.14 -20.30 0.59
CA VAL A 310 10.81 -19.44 1.73
C VAL A 310 9.41 -19.79 2.24
N SER A 311 9.29 -20.10 3.52
CA SER A 311 8.02 -20.32 4.22
C SER A 311 7.65 -19.04 4.95
N LEU A 312 6.44 -18.51 4.74
CA LEU A 312 5.96 -17.24 5.28
C LEU A 312 4.95 -17.48 6.39
N ALA A 313 4.97 -16.64 7.44
CA ALA A 313 4.00 -16.65 8.51
C ALA A 313 3.72 -15.18 8.93
N PHE A 314 2.47 -14.74 8.79
CA PHE A 314 2.02 -13.41 9.17
C PHE A 314 0.79 -13.52 10.06
N SER A 315 0.73 -12.67 11.08
CA SER A 315 -0.45 -12.60 11.94
C SER A 315 -0.59 -11.19 12.54
N PHE A 316 -1.77 -10.92 13.07
CA PHE A 316 -2.01 -9.70 13.84
C PHE A 316 -2.86 -10.01 15.08
N ALA A 317 -2.78 -9.10 16.07
CA ALA A 317 -3.68 -9.06 17.21
C ALA A 317 -3.96 -7.61 17.61
N ASP A 318 -5.24 -7.27 17.80
CA ASP A 318 -5.64 -5.94 18.28
C ASP A 318 -5.07 -5.69 19.68
N ALA A 319 -4.52 -4.50 19.90
CA ALA A 319 -3.96 -4.10 21.18
C ALA A 319 -5.09 -3.87 22.22
N GLY A 320 -4.80 -4.22 23.48
CA GLY A 320 -5.74 -4.01 24.61
C GLY A 320 -6.82 -5.07 24.76
N ILE A 321 -6.89 -6.07 23.88
CA ILE A 321 -7.73 -7.26 24.05
C ILE A 321 -6.85 -8.36 24.60
N ALA A 322 -7.04 -8.71 25.88
CA ALA A 322 -6.34 -9.83 26.50
C ALA A 322 -6.65 -11.10 25.70
N THR A 323 -5.67 -11.63 24.97
CA THR A 323 -5.77 -12.96 24.38
C THR A 323 -5.90 -13.95 25.52
N ALA A 324 -7.07 -14.59 25.65
CA ALA A 324 -7.20 -15.73 26.55
C ALA A 324 -6.16 -16.76 26.11
N SER A 325 -5.13 -16.95 26.92
CA SER A 325 -4.14 -18.00 26.72
C SER A 325 -4.88 -19.35 26.72
N ARG A 326 -4.77 -20.07 25.59
CA ARG A 326 -5.16 -21.48 25.51
C ARG A 326 -4.08 -22.36 26.10
#